data_396ce198f9d5620fe1df0b8dac99f68d
#
_entry.id   396ce198f9d5620fe1df0b8dac99f68d
#
_cell.length_a   1.000
_cell.length_b   1.000
_cell.length_c   1.000
_cell.angle_alpha   90.00
_cell.angle_beta   90.00
_cell.angle_gamma   90.00
#
_symmetry.space_group_name_H-M   'P 1'
#
loop_
_entity.id
_entity.type
_entity.pdbx_description
1 polymer ?
#
loop_
_entity_poly.entity_id
_entity_poly.type
_entity_poly.pdbx_seq_one_letter_code
_entity_poly.pdbx_strand_id
1 'polypeptide(L)'
;MNTSPRVVLGLPAFARPDSLPRALESLLSQTYQDFALVVVDDAPDAKVAPIVDRYARDYPRITYAANPARLGMVGNWRRVFQEGRARYPGSDYFAWVSDHDVWHARWLETLVAVLDQEPSVVVAYSASLRTTSDDAWLEKKGFDTAGIRRPSTRIARAAEQMLAGDMIYGLIRARTLEAAGVFHHVVTPDRQVLLALSLFGGVRHVPEVLWYREMERDFDLERQRKVFFPDGTPLYAYFPSHLQHCASLLWDFGIRGKGRPQFGRFAGASYAAVQLWFSVARQLPRLRWRARPS
;
A
#
# COMPACT_ATOMS: atom_id res chain seq x y z
N MET A 1 24.93 19.38 5.37
CA MET A 1 24.78 18.05 4.76
C MET A 1 23.31 17.76 4.71
N ASN A 2 22.72 17.65 3.53
CA ASN A 2 21.29 17.40 3.39
C ASN A 2 21.07 15.89 3.55
N THR A 3 20.88 15.44 4.79
CA THR A 3 20.63 14.02 5.06
C THR A 3 19.24 13.67 4.54
N SER A 4 19.15 12.61 3.72
CA SER A 4 17.84 12.08 3.28
C SER A 4 16.98 11.78 4.51
N PRO A 5 15.69 12.15 4.50
CA PRO A 5 14.77 11.76 5.58
C PRO A 5 14.66 10.24 5.63
N ARG A 6 14.49 9.69 6.83
CA ARG A 6 14.31 8.24 7.00
C ARG A 6 12.98 7.75 6.40
N VAL A 7 11.94 8.58 6.45
CA VAL A 7 10.59 8.25 5.96
C VAL A 7 10.23 9.15 4.79
N VAL A 8 9.67 8.56 3.74
CA VAL A 8 9.00 9.30 2.66
C VAL A 8 7.52 8.96 2.67
N LEU A 9 6.68 9.98 2.84
CA LEU A 9 5.25 9.90 2.65
C LEU A 9 4.91 10.28 1.22
N GLY A 10 4.20 9.42 0.53
CA GLY A 10 3.75 9.66 -0.84
C GLY A 10 2.25 9.89 -0.87
N LEU A 11 1.82 11.07 -1.30
CA LEU A 11 0.42 11.47 -1.40
C LEU A 11 0.01 11.57 -2.87
N PRO A 12 -0.69 10.55 -3.41
CA PRO A 12 -1.31 10.64 -4.73
C PRO A 12 -2.61 11.46 -4.62
N ALA A 13 -2.59 12.70 -5.10
CA ALA A 13 -3.76 13.58 -5.10
C ALA A 13 -4.58 13.42 -6.39
N PHE A 14 -5.91 13.50 -6.26
CA PHE A 14 -6.82 13.54 -7.40
C PHE A 14 -8.16 14.20 -7.04
N ALA A 15 -8.40 15.41 -7.56
CA ALA A 15 -9.70 16.11 -7.55
C ALA A 15 -10.37 16.25 -6.17
N ARG A 16 -9.59 16.38 -5.08
CA ARG A 16 -10.08 16.53 -3.69
C ARG A 16 -9.44 17.73 -2.97
N PRO A 17 -9.52 18.96 -3.53
CA PRO A 17 -8.90 20.13 -2.91
C PRO A 17 -9.47 20.48 -1.53
N ASP A 18 -10.74 20.15 -1.26
CA ASP A 18 -11.42 20.55 -0.02
C ASP A 18 -10.96 19.73 1.20
N SER A 19 -10.63 18.45 1.03
CA SER A 19 -10.17 17.59 2.11
C SER A 19 -8.65 17.64 2.33
N LEU A 20 -7.90 18.03 1.31
CA LEU A 20 -6.43 18.02 1.33
C LEU A 20 -5.82 18.84 2.48
N PRO A 21 -6.31 20.06 2.85
CA PRO A 21 -5.75 20.79 3.98
C PRO A 21 -5.79 19.98 5.28
N ARG A 22 -6.93 19.38 5.61
CA ARG A 22 -7.08 18.54 6.82
C ARG A 22 -6.12 17.35 6.82
N ALA A 23 -5.95 16.69 5.67
CA ALA A 23 -5.00 15.59 5.52
C ALA A 23 -3.56 16.06 5.75
N LEU A 24 -3.15 17.18 5.12
CA LEU A 24 -1.82 17.76 5.28
C LEU A 24 -1.55 18.16 6.73
N GLU A 25 -2.48 18.84 7.40
CA GLU A 25 -2.35 19.25 8.80
C GLU A 25 -2.11 18.04 9.72
N SER A 26 -2.85 16.95 9.52
CA SER A 26 -2.68 15.73 10.30
C SER A 26 -1.32 15.06 10.07
N LEU A 27 -0.80 15.11 8.84
CA LEU A 27 0.52 14.57 8.51
C LEU A 27 1.65 15.45 9.05
N LEU A 28 1.50 16.77 9.00
CA LEU A 28 2.51 17.70 9.49
C LEU A 28 2.55 17.81 11.02
N SER A 29 1.49 17.38 11.72
CA SER A 29 1.43 17.30 13.17
C SER A 29 2.05 16.02 13.77
N GLN A 30 2.69 15.17 12.95
CA GLN A 30 3.32 13.94 13.47
C GLN A 30 4.41 14.25 14.48
N THR A 31 4.49 13.45 15.56
CA THR A 31 5.57 13.55 16.58
C THR A 31 6.93 13.14 16.01
N TYR A 32 6.95 12.22 15.05
CA TYR A 32 8.14 11.84 14.31
C TYR A 32 8.41 12.83 13.18
N GLN A 33 9.53 13.56 13.24
CA GLN A 33 9.81 14.69 12.33
C GLN A 33 10.78 14.36 11.18
N ASP A 34 11.46 13.20 11.18
CA ASP A 34 12.42 12.86 10.11
C ASP A 34 11.73 12.21 8.92
N PHE A 35 10.81 12.95 8.31
CA PHE A 35 10.10 12.56 7.09
C PHE A 35 10.09 13.66 6.04
N ALA A 36 9.78 13.29 4.80
CA ALA A 36 9.41 14.17 3.71
C ALA A 36 8.06 13.74 3.12
N LEU A 37 7.33 14.70 2.58
CA LEU A 37 6.06 14.48 1.90
C LEU A 37 6.19 14.80 0.41
N VAL A 38 5.86 13.83 -0.44
CA VAL A 38 5.85 13.97 -1.90
C VAL A 38 4.41 13.88 -2.37
N VAL A 39 3.89 14.99 -2.91
CA VAL A 39 2.54 15.08 -3.47
C VAL A 39 2.64 14.98 -4.98
N VAL A 40 1.90 14.06 -5.58
CA VAL A 40 1.77 13.95 -7.04
C VAL A 40 0.30 14.05 -7.44
N ASP A 41 -0.01 15.07 -8.22
CA ASP A 41 -1.37 15.40 -8.62
C ASP A 41 -1.70 14.81 -9.99
N ASP A 42 -2.77 14.02 -10.06
CA ASP A 42 -3.30 13.39 -11.27
C ASP A 42 -4.49 14.14 -11.88
N ALA A 43 -4.84 15.31 -11.31
CA ALA A 43 -5.92 16.17 -11.80
C ALA A 43 -5.36 17.27 -12.72
N PRO A 44 -5.93 17.48 -13.92
CA PRO A 44 -5.45 18.48 -14.86
C PRO A 44 -5.83 19.93 -14.47
N ASP A 45 -6.65 20.13 -13.43
CA ASP A 45 -7.20 21.45 -13.06
C ASP A 45 -6.33 22.28 -12.11
N ALA A 46 -5.17 21.77 -11.72
CA ALA A 46 -4.16 22.41 -10.89
C ALA A 46 -4.66 23.03 -9.56
N LYS A 47 -5.81 22.59 -9.02
CA LYS A 47 -6.38 23.12 -7.77
C LYS A 47 -5.56 22.72 -6.53
N VAL A 48 -4.81 21.63 -6.63
CA VAL A 48 -3.99 21.08 -5.56
C VAL A 48 -2.72 21.89 -5.34
N ALA A 49 -2.09 22.39 -6.41
CA ALA A 49 -0.81 23.11 -6.35
C ALA A 49 -0.82 24.29 -5.37
N PRO A 50 -1.78 25.25 -5.43
CA PRO A 50 -1.78 26.40 -4.52
C PRO A 50 -1.94 26.02 -3.04
N ILE A 51 -2.63 24.89 -2.78
CA ILE A 51 -2.80 24.38 -1.43
C ILE A 51 -1.45 23.85 -0.92
N VAL A 52 -0.79 22.99 -1.69
CA VAL A 52 0.51 22.41 -1.31
C VAL A 52 1.57 23.48 -1.16
N ASP A 53 1.63 24.48 -2.06
CA ASP A 53 2.57 25.59 -2.02
C ASP A 53 2.46 26.42 -0.73
N ARG A 54 1.25 26.57 -0.20
CA ARG A 54 1.03 27.26 1.07
C ARG A 54 1.73 26.54 2.22
N TYR A 55 1.61 25.20 2.30
CA TYR A 55 2.24 24.41 3.35
C TYR A 55 3.77 24.25 3.13
N ALA A 56 4.22 24.19 1.88
CA ALA A 56 5.64 24.03 1.55
C ALA A 56 6.50 25.24 1.98
N ARG A 57 5.90 26.43 2.19
CA ARG A 57 6.61 27.60 2.73
C ARG A 57 7.15 27.37 4.14
N ASP A 58 6.35 26.69 4.97
CA ASP A 58 6.69 26.43 6.38
C ASP A 58 7.37 25.06 6.54
N TYR A 59 7.18 24.14 5.59
CA TYR A 59 7.71 22.78 5.62
C TYR A 59 8.51 22.46 4.33
N PRO A 60 9.81 22.80 4.28
CA PRO A 60 10.62 22.68 3.05
C PRO A 60 10.78 21.25 2.52
N ARG A 61 10.42 20.24 3.30
CA ARG A 61 10.43 18.82 2.88
C ARG A 61 9.12 18.36 2.24
N ILE A 62 8.17 19.27 1.98
CA ILE A 62 7.01 19.02 1.11
C ILE A 62 7.42 19.35 -0.33
N THR A 63 7.10 18.45 -1.24
CA THR A 63 7.33 18.64 -2.67
C THR A 63 6.08 18.31 -3.47
N TYR A 64 5.86 19.04 -4.55
CA TYR A 64 4.73 18.87 -5.45
C TYR A 64 5.19 18.57 -6.87
N ALA A 65 4.48 17.68 -7.54
CA ALA A 65 4.60 17.45 -8.97
C ALA A 65 3.21 17.18 -9.56
N ALA A 66 2.93 17.71 -10.75
CA ALA A 66 1.73 17.38 -11.51
C ALA A 66 2.02 16.33 -12.58
N ASN A 67 1.07 15.47 -12.86
CA ASN A 67 1.12 14.59 -14.03
C ASN A 67 0.81 15.40 -15.28
N PRO A 68 1.58 15.25 -16.37
CA PRO A 68 1.32 15.96 -17.63
C PRO A 68 0.01 15.50 -18.29
N ALA A 69 -0.46 14.31 -17.95
CA ALA A 69 -1.74 13.73 -18.33
C ALA A 69 -2.18 12.79 -17.20
N ARG A 70 -3.48 12.53 -17.12
CA ARG A 70 -4.05 11.62 -16.13
C ARG A 70 -3.49 10.20 -16.29
N LEU A 71 -2.85 9.69 -15.24
CA LEU A 71 -2.27 8.34 -15.19
C LEU A 71 -3.21 7.30 -14.58
N GLY A 72 -4.29 7.75 -13.95
CA GLY A 72 -5.16 6.91 -13.15
C GLY A 72 -4.52 6.47 -11.82
N MET A 73 -5.32 5.80 -10.98
CA MET A 73 -4.88 5.44 -9.64
C MET A 73 -3.55 4.68 -9.63
N VAL A 74 -3.45 3.58 -10.38
CA VAL A 74 -2.23 2.74 -10.39
C VAL A 74 -1.02 3.51 -10.89
N GLY A 75 -1.18 4.30 -11.95
CA GLY A 75 -0.10 5.11 -12.53
C GLY A 75 0.38 6.18 -11.55
N ASN A 76 -0.56 6.91 -10.94
CA ASN A 76 -0.23 7.98 -10.00
C ASN A 76 0.44 7.44 -8.72
N TRP A 77 -0.05 6.34 -8.15
CA TRP A 77 0.54 5.71 -6.97
C TRP A 77 1.97 5.20 -7.24
N ARG A 78 2.21 4.64 -8.42
CA ARG A 78 3.57 4.27 -8.85
C ARG A 78 4.47 5.48 -8.97
N ARG A 79 3.99 6.55 -9.61
CA ARG A 79 4.76 7.77 -9.80
C ARG A 79 5.13 8.43 -8.47
N VAL A 80 4.22 8.50 -7.53
CA VAL A 80 4.49 9.01 -6.17
C VAL A 80 5.66 8.26 -5.52
N PHE A 81 5.68 6.94 -5.61
CA PHE A 81 6.80 6.15 -5.10
C PHE A 81 8.10 6.44 -5.86
N GLN A 82 8.04 6.52 -7.20
CA GLN A 82 9.22 6.80 -8.03
C GLN A 82 9.80 8.18 -7.75
N GLU A 83 8.97 9.21 -7.64
CA GLU A 83 9.38 10.57 -7.27
C GLU A 83 10.02 10.60 -5.88
N GLY A 84 9.42 9.91 -4.90
CA GLY A 84 9.96 9.76 -3.56
C GLY A 84 11.35 9.12 -3.55
N ARG A 85 11.51 8.01 -4.29
CA ARG A 85 12.80 7.29 -4.40
C ARG A 85 13.85 8.06 -5.17
N ALA A 86 13.48 8.77 -6.24
CA ALA A 86 14.40 9.61 -7.01
C ALA A 86 14.93 10.77 -6.17
N ARG A 87 14.06 11.40 -5.37
CA ARG A 87 14.40 12.56 -4.56
C ARG A 87 15.14 12.19 -3.27
N TYR A 88 14.78 11.05 -2.66
CA TYR A 88 15.30 10.56 -1.38
C TYR A 88 15.74 9.09 -1.46
N PRO A 89 16.79 8.76 -2.24
CA PRO A 89 17.20 7.37 -2.47
C PRO A 89 17.71 6.67 -1.21
N GLY A 90 18.13 7.44 -0.19
CA GLY A 90 18.61 6.94 1.10
C GLY A 90 17.53 6.65 2.13
N SER A 91 16.24 6.92 1.85
CA SER A 91 15.15 6.68 2.82
C SER A 91 14.99 5.20 3.13
N ASP A 92 14.76 4.91 4.43
CA ASP A 92 14.54 3.55 4.92
C ASP A 92 13.11 3.07 4.64
N TYR A 93 12.15 3.96 4.81
CA TYR A 93 10.73 3.66 4.83
C TYR A 93 9.93 4.52 3.85
N PHE A 94 8.84 3.94 3.37
CA PHE A 94 7.85 4.62 2.53
C PHE A 94 6.43 4.26 2.99
N ALA A 95 5.52 5.23 2.96
CA ALA A 95 4.08 4.99 3.10
C ALA A 95 3.30 5.79 2.07
N TRP A 96 2.25 5.19 1.48
CA TRP A 96 1.23 5.99 0.82
C TRP A 96 0.29 6.60 1.85
N VAL A 97 -0.10 7.84 1.62
CA VAL A 97 -1.11 8.54 2.41
C VAL A 97 -2.16 9.12 1.48
N SER A 98 -3.40 9.23 1.93
CA SER A 98 -4.50 9.75 1.09
C SER A 98 -4.66 11.26 1.23
N ASP A 99 -5.34 11.87 0.27
CA ASP A 99 -5.66 13.30 0.24
C ASP A 99 -6.93 13.66 1.04
N HIS A 100 -7.51 12.72 1.78
CA HIS A 100 -8.79 12.89 2.50
C HIS A 100 -8.86 12.25 3.89
N ASP A 101 -7.94 11.35 4.24
CA ASP A 101 -7.89 10.73 5.57
C ASP A 101 -7.14 11.60 6.59
N VAL A 102 -7.22 11.21 7.87
CA VAL A 102 -6.54 11.88 8.99
C VAL A 102 -5.71 10.87 9.76
N TRP A 103 -4.50 11.24 10.14
CA TRP A 103 -3.59 10.40 10.90
C TRP A 103 -3.39 10.96 12.32
N HIS A 104 -3.40 10.07 13.31
CA HIS A 104 -3.05 10.42 14.68
C HIS A 104 -1.59 10.88 14.76
N ALA A 105 -1.27 11.86 15.61
CA ALA A 105 0.05 12.45 15.68
C ALA A 105 1.19 11.44 15.96
N ARG A 106 0.92 10.33 16.64
CA ARG A 106 1.89 9.26 16.92
C ARG A 106 1.98 8.15 15.88
N TRP A 107 1.28 8.28 14.76
CA TRP A 107 1.22 7.21 13.74
C TRP A 107 2.61 6.85 13.21
N LEU A 108 3.39 7.82 12.74
CA LEU A 108 4.75 7.56 12.23
C LEU A 108 5.70 7.05 13.31
N GLU A 109 5.72 7.68 14.48
CA GLU A 109 6.56 7.28 15.59
C GLU A 109 6.33 5.81 15.97
N THR A 110 5.07 5.40 16.07
CA THR A 110 4.69 4.03 16.41
C THR A 110 5.13 3.04 15.35
N LEU A 111 4.87 3.33 14.07
CA LEU A 111 5.20 2.39 12.98
C LEU A 111 6.71 2.32 12.70
N VAL A 112 7.45 3.42 12.84
CA VAL A 112 8.90 3.44 12.74
C VAL A 112 9.51 2.58 13.85
N ALA A 113 9.05 2.76 15.10
CA ALA A 113 9.54 1.96 16.24
C ALA A 113 9.34 0.44 16.00
N VAL A 114 8.19 0.03 15.46
CA VAL A 114 7.94 -1.37 15.11
C VAL A 114 8.93 -1.89 14.08
N LEU A 115 9.13 -1.16 12.99
CA LEU A 115 10.05 -1.58 11.93
C LEU A 115 11.50 -1.57 12.40
N ASP A 116 11.91 -0.64 13.26
CA ASP A 116 13.26 -0.59 13.82
C ASP A 116 13.53 -1.79 14.74
N GLN A 117 12.55 -2.18 15.55
CA GLN A 117 12.67 -3.31 16.50
C GLN A 117 12.52 -4.68 15.83
N GLU A 118 11.81 -4.78 14.71
CA GLU A 118 11.50 -6.05 14.05
C GLU A 118 12.06 -6.11 12.61
N PRO A 119 13.36 -6.38 12.41
CA PRO A 119 13.97 -6.39 11.06
C PRO A 119 13.33 -7.38 10.06
N SER A 120 12.67 -8.43 10.54
CA SER A 120 11.96 -9.41 9.71
C SER A 120 10.58 -8.95 9.23
N VAL A 121 10.07 -7.84 9.78
CA VAL A 121 8.81 -7.20 9.37
C VAL A 121 9.10 -6.22 8.24
N VAL A 122 8.33 -6.28 7.16
CA VAL A 122 8.47 -5.41 6.00
C VAL A 122 7.34 -4.38 5.86
N VAL A 123 6.21 -4.65 6.50
CA VAL A 123 5.06 -3.73 6.58
C VAL A 123 4.60 -3.65 8.03
N ALA A 124 4.49 -2.45 8.57
CA ALA A 124 3.81 -2.17 9.83
C ALA A 124 2.60 -1.27 9.56
N TYR A 125 1.44 -1.59 10.10
CA TYR A 125 0.23 -0.79 9.93
C TYR A 125 -0.61 -0.77 11.21
N SER A 126 -1.37 0.31 11.40
CA SER A 126 -2.24 0.47 12.56
C SER A 126 -3.67 0.04 12.28
N ALA A 127 -4.43 -0.17 13.35
CA ALA A 127 -5.88 -0.22 13.25
C ALA A 127 -6.42 1.11 12.71
N SER A 128 -7.58 1.05 12.05
CA SER A 128 -8.27 2.22 11.51
C SER A 128 -9.68 2.35 12.08
N LEU A 129 -10.09 3.59 12.33
CA LEU A 129 -11.48 3.95 12.51
C LEU A 129 -12.03 4.40 11.15
N ARG A 130 -12.99 3.67 10.63
CA ARG A 130 -13.63 3.99 9.35
C ARG A 130 -14.90 4.77 9.61
N THR A 131 -15.08 5.84 8.85
CA THR A 131 -16.24 6.70 8.95
C THR A 131 -16.91 6.87 7.58
N THR A 132 -18.24 6.91 7.59
CA THR A 132 -19.04 7.42 6.46
C THR A 132 -19.85 8.62 6.95
N SER A 133 -20.69 9.22 6.09
CA SER A 133 -21.60 10.30 6.50
C SER A 133 -22.50 9.93 7.70
N ASP A 134 -22.81 8.63 7.89
CA ASP A 134 -23.86 8.20 8.80
C ASP A 134 -23.40 7.16 9.83
N ASP A 135 -22.18 6.62 9.71
CA ASP A 135 -21.70 5.55 10.57
C ASP A 135 -20.17 5.59 10.80
N ALA A 136 -19.73 5.00 11.91
CA ALA A 136 -18.33 4.81 12.23
C ALA A 136 -18.10 3.41 12.81
N TRP A 137 -17.08 2.69 12.31
CA TRP A 137 -16.74 1.37 12.82
C TRP A 137 -15.24 1.10 12.84
N LEU A 138 -14.84 0.32 13.82
CA LEU A 138 -13.46 -0.15 13.95
C LEU A 138 -13.23 -1.39 13.08
N GLU A 139 -12.11 -1.42 12.35
CA GLU A 139 -11.61 -2.67 11.78
C GLU A 139 -11.04 -3.55 12.91
N LYS A 140 -11.82 -4.55 13.30
CA LYS A 140 -11.52 -5.40 14.48
C LYS A 140 -10.52 -6.52 14.21
N LYS A 141 -10.27 -6.87 12.95
CA LYS A 141 -9.40 -8.00 12.58
C LYS A 141 -8.15 -7.51 11.87
N GLY A 142 -7.09 -7.36 12.62
CA GLY A 142 -5.77 -7.15 12.07
C GLY A 142 -5.24 -8.44 11.39
N PHE A 143 -4.53 -8.27 10.29
CA PHE A 143 -3.75 -9.33 9.66
C PHE A 143 -2.30 -9.19 10.11
N ASP A 144 -1.75 -10.25 10.69
CA ASP A 144 -0.38 -10.28 11.21
C ASP A 144 0.32 -11.57 10.79
N THR A 145 1.54 -11.43 10.30
CA THR A 145 2.42 -12.55 9.93
C THR A 145 3.83 -12.38 10.49
N ALA A 146 4.02 -11.45 11.41
CA ALA A 146 5.30 -11.27 12.10
C ALA A 146 5.67 -12.57 12.83
N GLY A 147 6.96 -12.92 12.81
CA GLY A 147 7.44 -14.18 13.36
C GLY A 147 7.31 -15.39 12.42
N ILE A 148 6.52 -15.34 11.36
CA ILE A 148 6.46 -16.40 10.36
C ILE A 148 7.70 -16.31 9.46
N ARG A 149 8.63 -17.26 9.59
CA ARG A 149 9.90 -17.25 8.85
C ARG A 149 9.77 -17.67 7.39
N ARG A 150 8.93 -18.68 7.09
CA ARG A 150 8.83 -19.30 5.76
C ARG A 150 8.00 -18.42 4.80
N PRO A 151 8.56 -17.98 3.65
CA PRO A 151 7.80 -17.20 2.65
C PRO A 151 6.55 -17.92 2.14
N SER A 152 6.62 -19.25 1.93
CA SER A 152 5.46 -20.05 1.51
C SER A 152 4.30 -19.98 2.51
N THR A 153 4.59 -20.01 3.80
CA THR A 153 3.57 -19.90 4.84
C THR A 153 2.99 -18.49 4.90
N ARG A 154 3.83 -17.44 4.76
CA ARG A 154 3.35 -16.06 4.75
C ARG A 154 2.42 -15.79 3.57
N ILE A 155 2.82 -16.22 2.35
CA ILE A 155 1.97 -16.00 1.17
C ILE A 155 0.68 -16.82 1.20
N ALA A 156 0.71 -18.03 1.74
CA ALA A 156 -0.49 -18.84 1.98
C ALA A 156 -1.47 -18.13 2.92
N ARG A 157 -0.97 -17.63 4.08
CA ARG A 157 -1.76 -16.85 5.03
C ARG A 157 -2.32 -15.57 4.40
N ALA A 158 -1.50 -14.86 3.63
CA ALA A 158 -1.93 -13.65 2.94
C ALA A 158 -3.01 -13.96 1.88
N ALA A 159 -2.85 -15.02 1.10
CA ALA A 159 -3.83 -15.43 0.10
C ALA A 159 -5.16 -15.84 0.71
N GLU A 160 -5.15 -16.52 1.85
CA GLU A 160 -6.32 -17.03 2.54
C GLU A 160 -7.03 -15.97 3.40
N GLN A 161 -6.29 -15.23 4.22
CA GLN A 161 -6.84 -14.47 5.36
C GLN A 161 -6.76 -12.96 5.18
N MET A 162 -5.86 -12.45 4.33
CA MET A 162 -5.69 -11.03 4.14
C MET A 162 -6.95 -10.42 3.53
N LEU A 163 -7.62 -9.56 4.29
CA LEU A 163 -8.63 -8.64 3.79
C LEU A 163 -7.85 -7.44 3.23
N ALA A 164 -8.16 -7.03 2.00
CA ALA A 164 -7.36 -6.01 1.32
C ALA A 164 -7.54 -4.61 1.92
N GLY A 165 -6.63 -3.73 1.62
CA GLY A 165 -6.79 -2.29 1.60
C GLY A 165 -6.02 -1.53 2.68
N ASP A 166 -6.23 -1.82 3.96
CA ASP A 166 -5.68 -0.96 5.01
C ASP A 166 -4.15 -1.04 5.14
N MET A 167 -3.60 -2.22 4.95
CA MET A 167 -2.15 -2.46 5.08
C MET A 167 -1.30 -1.69 4.07
N ILE A 168 -1.86 -1.31 2.91
CA ILE A 168 -1.13 -0.56 1.89
C ILE A 168 -0.80 0.87 2.36
N TYR A 169 -1.58 1.40 3.31
CA TYR A 169 -1.33 2.67 3.97
C TYR A 169 -0.45 2.55 5.23
N GLY A 170 0.12 1.37 5.45
CA GLY A 170 1.15 1.15 6.46
C GLY A 170 2.52 1.67 6.04
N LEU A 171 3.44 1.69 6.99
CA LEU A 171 4.84 1.99 6.74
C LEU A 171 5.55 0.75 6.20
N ILE A 172 6.23 0.89 5.07
CA ILE A 172 6.85 -0.20 4.30
C ILE A 172 8.34 0.05 4.16
N ARG A 173 9.18 -0.99 4.27
CA ARG A 173 10.60 -0.86 3.94
C ARG A 173 10.77 -0.51 2.47
N ALA A 174 11.32 0.68 2.17
CA ALA A 174 11.36 1.24 0.82
C ALA A 174 12.11 0.33 -0.18
N ARG A 175 13.26 -0.22 0.21
CA ARG A 175 14.01 -1.18 -0.63
C ARG A 175 13.26 -2.49 -0.86
N THR A 176 12.49 -2.95 0.11
CA THR A 176 11.67 -4.16 -0.04
C THR A 176 10.52 -3.91 -1.00
N LEU A 177 9.87 -2.76 -0.89
CA LEU A 177 8.79 -2.37 -1.80
C LEU A 177 9.29 -2.28 -3.25
N GLU A 178 10.48 -1.72 -3.46
CA GLU A 178 11.13 -1.66 -4.77
C GLU A 178 11.43 -3.07 -5.33
N ALA A 179 11.98 -3.96 -4.50
CA ALA A 179 12.29 -5.34 -4.87
C ALA A 179 11.04 -6.19 -5.13
N ALA A 180 9.97 -5.97 -4.36
CA ALA A 180 8.68 -6.65 -4.55
C ALA A 180 7.97 -6.22 -5.83
N GLY A 181 8.34 -5.08 -6.39
CA GLY A 181 7.64 -4.43 -7.48
C GLY A 181 6.44 -3.65 -6.93
N VAL A 182 6.32 -2.39 -7.31
CA VAL A 182 5.27 -1.50 -6.85
C VAL A 182 3.89 -1.98 -7.36
N PHE A 183 3.00 -1.15 -7.75
CA PHE A 183 1.69 -1.55 -8.27
C PHE A 183 1.77 -2.15 -9.68
N HIS A 184 1.01 -3.20 -9.92
CA HIS A 184 0.68 -3.70 -11.26
C HIS A 184 -0.69 -3.21 -11.69
N HIS A 185 -0.92 -3.09 -13.01
CA HIS A 185 -2.24 -2.81 -13.56
C HIS A 185 -3.11 -4.10 -13.54
N VAL A 186 -3.61 -4.42 -12.36
CA VAL A 186 -4.48 -5.56 -12.08
C VAL A 186 -5.65 -5.12 -11.21
N VAL A 187 -6.70 -5.91 -11.15
CA VAL A 187 -7.81 -5.66 -10.21
C VAL A 187 -7.33 -5.94 -8.78
N THR A 188 -7.68 -5.08 -7.83
CA THR A 188 -7.16 -5.07 -6.44
C THR A 188 -5.63 -5.05 -6.38
N PRO A 189 -4.99 -4.00 -6.94
CA PRO A 189 -3.54 -3.93 -7.08
C PRO A 189 -2.82 -3.82 -5.73
N ASP A 190 -3.46 -3.24 -4.71
CA ASP A 190 -3.02 -3.21 -3.31
C ASP A 190 -2.79 -4.62 -2.75
N ARG A 191 -3.74 -5.52 -2.96
CA ARG A 191 -3.62 -6.92 -2.56
C ARG A 191 -2.44 -7.61 -3.25
N GLN A 192 -2.23 -7.35 -4.54
CA GLN A 192 -1.11 -7.93 -5.29
C GLN A 192 0.24 -7.49 -4.71
N VAL A 193 0.44 -6.20 -4.41
CA VAL A 193 1.67 -5.69 -3.80
C VAL A 193 1.90 -6.33 -2.42
N LEU A 194 0.87 -6.43 -1.59
CA LEU A 194 0.97 -7.03 -0.26
C LEU A 194 1.28 -8.53 -0.31
N LEU A 195 0.75 -9.26 -1.30
CA LEU A 195 1.14 -10.64 -1.56
C LEU A 195 2.62 -10.74 -1.94
N ALA A 196 3.10 -9.85 -2.81
CA ALA A 196 4.52 -9.81 -3.18
C ALA A 196 5.40 -9.48 -1.97
N LEU A 197 5.06 -8.47 -1.17
CA LEU A 197 5.78 -8.08 0.05
C LEU A 197 5.86 -9.24 1.06
N SER A 198 4.80 -10.06 1.17
CA SER A 198 4.79 -11.21 2.08
C SER A 198 5.86 -12.27 1.77
N LEU A 199 6.43 -12.27 0.56
CA LEU A 199 7.57 -13.12 0.21
C LEU A 199 8.86 -12.65 0.88
N PHE A 200 9.00 -11.36 1.11
CA PHE A 200 10.23 -10.75 1.65
C PHE A 200 10.25 -10.68 3.18
N GLY A 201 9.09 -10.52 3.83
CA GLY A 201 9.02 -10.44 5.29
C GLY A 201 7.60 -10.50 5.83
N GLY A 202 7.50 -10.35 7.16
CA GLY A 202 6.23 -10.33 7.87
C GLY A 202 5.49 -9.00 7.75
N VAL A 203 4.20 -9.05 8.02
CA VAL A 203 3.34 -7.89 8.25
C VAL A 203 3.04 -7.82 9.74
N ARG A 204 3.18 -6.64 10.35
CA ARG A 204 2.84 -6.39 11.75
C ARG A 204 1.60 -5.49 11.84
N HIS A 205 0.61 -5.95 12.58
CA HIS A 205 -0.55 -5.15 12.95
C HIS A 205 -0.36 -4.51 14.33
N VAL A 206 -0.51 -3.19 14.39
CA VAL A 206 -0.57 -2.42 15.64
C VAL A 206 -2.05 -2.21 15.98
N PRO A 207 -2.54 -2.72 17.11
CA PRO A 207 -3.98 -2.67 17.43
C PRO A 207 -4.48 -1.28 17.86
N GLU A 208 -3.58 -0.29 17.98
CA GLU A 208 -3.92 1.09 18.29
C GLU A 208 -4.53 1.78 17.07
N VAL A 209 -5.62 2.53 17.27
CA VAL A 209 -6.26 3.33 16.22
C VAL A 209 -5.45 4.59 15.98
N LEU A 210 -4.68 4.59 14.88
CA LEU A 210 -3.82 5.72 14.51
C LEU A 210 -4.17 6.28 13.13
N TRP A 211 -5.24 5.79 12.51
CA TRP A 211 -5.71 6.23 11.21
C TRP A 211 -7.24 6.34 11.20
N TYR A 212 -7.74 7.50 10.77
CA TYR A 212 -9.15 7.83 10.66
C TYR A 212 -9.49 7.93 9.18
N ARG A 213 -10.20 6.92 8.70
CA ARG A 213 -10.45 6.72 7.28
C ARG A 213 -11.84 7.17 6.88
N GLU A 214 -11.92 8.06 5.91
CA GLU A 214 -13.17 8.44 5.28
C GLU A 214 -13.52 7.46 4.15
N MET A 215 -14.68 6.81 4.25
CA MET A 215 -15.13 5.78 3.31
C MET A 215 -16.29 6.27 2.44
N GLU A 216 -16.19 6.04 1.13
CA GLU A 216 -17.35 6.12 0.25
C GLU A 216 -18.15 4.81 0.31
N ARG A 217 -19.49 4.90 0.35
CA ARG A 217 -20.37 3.71 0.52
C ARG A 217 -20.41 2.79 -0.69
N ASP A 218 -20.23 3.31 -1.90
CA ASP A 218 -20.51 2.57 -3.14
C ASP A 218 -19.22 2.23 -3.89
N PHE A 219 -18.57 1.17 -3.47
CA PHE A 219 -17.37 0.67 -4.13
C PHE A 219 -17.65 -0.69 -4.79
N ASP A 220 -18.04 -0.69 -6.07
CA ASP A 220 -18.25 -1.89 -6.86
C ASP A 220 -17.07 -2.20 -7.80
N LEU A 221 -17.04 -3.44 -8.31
CA LEU A 221 -15.96 -3.91 -9.19
C LEU A 221 -15.92 -3.18 -10.54
N GLU A 222 -17.06 -2.72 -11.05
CA GLU A 222 -17.11 -2.01 -12.34
C GLU A 222 -16.56 -0.61 -12.18
N ARG A 223 -16.92 0.10 -11.11
CA ARG A 223 -16.33 1.39 -10.74
C ARG A 223 -14.83 1.27 -10.52
N GLN A 224 -14.37 0.19 -9.82
CA GLN A 224 -12.95 -0.10 -9.66
C GLN A 224 -12.22 -0.20 -11.00
N ARG A 225 -12.76 -0.96 -11.95
CA ARG A 225 -12.12 -1.11 -13.27
C ARG A 225 -11.93 0.23 -13.96
N LYS A 226 -12.93 1.10 -13.94
CA LYS A 226 -12.85 2.46 -14.54
C LYS A 226 -11.77 3.33 -13.86
N VAL A 227 -11.60 3.18 -12.55
CA VAL A 227 -10.56 3.90 -11.78
C VAL A 227 -9.16 3.35 -12.07
N PHE A 228 -9.01 2.03 -12.18
CA PHE A 228 -7.72 1.39 -12.43
C PHE A 228 -7.28 1.45 -13.90
N PHE A 229 -8.22 1.54 -14.83
CA PHE A 229 -7.99 1.54 -16.27
C PHE A 229 -8.71 2.73 -16.92
N PRO A 230 -8.20 3.96 -16.75
CA PRO A 230 -8.87 5.16 -17.28
C PRO A 230 -8.94 5.19 -18.81
N ASP A 231 -7.96 4.59 -19.49
CA ASP A 231 -7.88 4.52 -20.96
C ASP A 231 -8.67 3.36 -21.58
N GLY A 232 -9.41 2.60 -20.76
CA GLY A 232 -10.20 1.44 -21.16
C GLY A 232 -9.80 0.17 -20.44
N THR A 233 -10.79 -0.62 -20.07
CA THR A 233 -10.60 -1.86 -19.31
C THR A 233 -10.12 -2.98 -20.23
N PRO A 234 -8.89 -3.51 -20.09
CA PRO A 234 -8.38 -4.60 -20.91
C PRO A 234 -9.10 -5.92 -20.59
N LEU A 235 -9.16 -6.84 -21.56
CA LEU A 235 -9.85 -8.14 -21.40
C LEU A 235 -9.39 -8.93 -20.16
N TYR A 236 -8.10 -8.90 -19.84
CA TYR A 236 -7.59 -9.63 -18.67
C TYR A 236 -8.15 -9.11 -17.34
N ALA A 237 -8.59 -7.85 -17.27
CA ALA A 237 -9.18 -7.28 -16.05
C ALA A 237 -10.57 -7.84 -15.72
N TYR A 238 -11.18 -8.59 -16.63
CA TYR A 238 -12.42 -9.33 -16.38
C TYR A 238 -12.17 -10.73 -15.81
N PHE A 239 -10.93 -11.24 -15.86
CA PHE A 239 -10.60 -12.48 -15.15
C PHE A 239 -10.59 -12.28 -13.64
N PRO A 240 -10.83 -13.34 -12.84
CA PRO A 240 -10.72 -13.28 -11.39
C PRO A 240 -9.37 -12.71 -10.91
N SER A 241 -9.41 -11.80 -9.95
CA SER A 241 -8.20 -11.08 -9.48
C SER A 241 -7.08 -12.02 -9.01
N HIS A 242 -7.42 -13.17 -8.39
CA HIS A 242 -6.42 -14.13 -7.95
C HIS A 242 -5.61 -14.77 -9.09
N LEU A 243 -6.19 -14.89 -10.30
CA LEU A 243 -5.46 -15.34 -11.50
C LEU A 243 -4.51 -14.25 -11.99
N GLN A 244 -4.96 -13.00 -11.99
CA GLN A 244 -4.12 -11.85 -12.35
C GLN A 244 -2.94 -11.70 -11.38
N HIS A 245 -3.18 -11.88 -10.07
CA HIS A 245 -2.14 -11.84 -9.05
C HIS A 245 -1.15 -13.00 -9.21
N CYS A 246 -1.63 -14.22 -9.48
CA CYS A 246 -0.78 -15.37 -9.77
C CYS A 246 0.12 -15.12 -10.97
N ALA A 247 -0.44 -14.62 -12.08
CA ALA A 247 0.30 -14.30 -13.29
C ALA A 247 1.38 -13.22 -13.03
N SER A 248 1.05 -12.17 -12.26
CA SER A 248 2.00 -11.13 -11.89
C SER A 248 3.16 -11.67 -11.03
N LEU A 249 2.85 -12.49 -10.02
CA LEU A 249 3.86 -13.12 -9.16
C LEU A 249 4.76 -14.08 -9.96
N LEU A 250 4.16 -14.92 -10.83
CA LEU A 250 4.90 -15.83 -11.69
C LEU A 250 5.83 -15.07 -12.64
N TRP A 251 5.33 -14.00 -13.24
CA TRP A 251 6.13 -13.15 -14.13
C TRP A 251 7.31 -12.51 -13.39
N ASP A 252 7.03 -11.83 -12.28
CA ASP A 252 8.06 -11.09 -11.56
C ASP A 252 9.09 -11.99 -10.91
N PHE A 253 8.68 -13.02 -10.20
CA PHE A 253 9.58 -13.82 -9.38
C PHE A 253 10.02 -15.12 -10.06
N GLY A 254 9.16 -15.75 -10.85
CA GLY A 254 9.50 -16.96 -11.61
C GLY A 254 10.27 -16.66 -12.89
N ILE A 255 9.74 -15.77 -13.76
CA ILE A 255 10.30 -15.52 -15.09
C ILE A 255 11.39 -14.44 -15.01
N ARG A 256 11.06 -13.23 -14.51
CA ARG A 256 12.03 -12.12 -14.40
C ARG A 256 13.05 -12.31 -13.28
N GLY A 257 12.70 -13.06 -12.24
CA GLY A 257 13.60 -13.39 -11.13
C GLY A 257 13.90 -12.20 -10.21
N LYS A 258 12.96 -11.30 -9.98
CA LYS A 258 13.14 -10.13 -9.08
C LYS A 258 13.55 -10.50 -7.65
N GLY A 259 13.10 -11.64 -7.14
CA GLY A 259 13.44 -12.13 -5.79
C GLY A 259 14.80 -12.83 -5.66
N ARG A 260 15.62 -12.88 -6.70
CA ARG A 260 16.86 -13.68 -6.75
C ARG A 260 17.83 -13.55 -5.59
N PRO A 261 18.02 -12.36 -5.00
CA PRO A 261 18.88 -12.27 -3.84
C PRO A 261 18.39 -13.04 -2.61
N GLN A 262 17.09 -13.34 -2.54
CA GLN A 262 16.43 -13.97 -1.39
C GLN A 262 15.90 -15.37 -1.69
N PHE A 263 15.46 -15.64 -2.94
CA PHE A 263 14.95 -16.95 -3.38
C PHE A 263 15.07 -17.11 -4.90
N GLY A 264 15.31 -18.34 -5.35
CA GLY A 264 15.46 -18.63 -6.77
C GLY A 264 14.15 -18.59 -7.55
N ARG A 265 14.23 -18.61 -8.91
CA ARG A 265 13.07 -18.57 -9.81
C ARG A 265 12.07 -19.71 -9.59
N PHE A 266 12.56 -20.92 -9.32
CA PHE A 266 11.67 -22.06 -9.02
C PHE A 266 10.85 -21.84 -7.75
N ALA A 267 11.47 -21.29 -6.70
CA ALA A 267 10.74 -20.90 -5.50
C ALA A 267 9.74 -19.80 -5.80
N GLY A 268 10.11 -18.78 -6.59
CA GLY A 268 9.19 -17.73 -7.04
C GLY A 268 7.96 -18.27 -7.77
N ALA A 269 8.15 -19.22 -8.69
CA ALA A 269 7.04 -19.88 -9.39
C ALA A 269 6.18 -20.71 -8.42
N SER A 270 6.81 -21.44 -7.48
CA SER A 270 6.06 -22.23 -6.48
C SER A 270 5.23 -21.34 -5.56
N TYR A 271 5.70 -20.14 -5.19
CA TYR A 271 4.93 -19.19 -4.39
C TYR A 271 3.71 -18.65 -5.13
N ALA A 272 3.82 -18.42 -6.45
CA ALA A 272 2.66 -18.06 -7.27
C ALA A 272 1.59 -19.18 -7.26
N ALA A 273 2.01 -20.45 -7.36
CA ALA A 273 1.11 -21.58 -7.27
C ALA A 273 0.47 -21.72 -5.88
N VAL A 274 1.23 -21.51 -4.80
CA VAL A 274 0.72 -21.48 -3.42
C VAL A 274 -0.33 -20.39 -3.27
N GLN A 275 -0.04 -19.17 -3.74
CA GLN A 275 -0.99 -18.06 -3.72
C GLN A 275 -2.30 -18.42 -4.43
N LEU A 276 -2.20 -18.98 -5.63
CA LEU A 276 -3.38 -19.39 -6.41
C LEU A 276 -4.21 -20.44 -5.66
N TRP A 277 -3.58 -21.50 -5.17
CA TRP A 277 -4.25 -22.56 -4.43
C TRP A 277 -5.05 -22.02 -3.24
N PHE A 278 -4.43 -21.25 -2.37
CA PHE A 278 -5.11 -20.70 -1.19
C PHE A 278 -6.16 -19.65 -1.51
N SER A 279 -5.97 -18.88 -2.58
CA SER A 279 -6.99 -17.93 -3.05
C SER A 279 -8.24 -18.64 -3.61
N VAL A 280 -8.06 -19.75 -4.33
CA VAL A 280 -9.16 -20.58 -4.83
C VAL A 280 -9.83 -21.32 -3.66
N ALA A 281 -9.06 -21.93 -2.77
CA ALA A 281 -9.57 -22.62 -1.58
C ALA A 281 -10.43 -21.73 -0.69
N ARG A 282 -10.06 -20.44 -0.56
CA ARG A 282 -10.87 -19.44 0.15
C ARG A 282 -12.28 -19.26 -0.44
N GLN A 283 -12.45 -19.46 -1.75
CA GLN A 283 -13.74 -19.28 -2.44
C GLN A 283 -14.61 -20.53 -2.41
N LEU A 284 -14.05 -21.69 -2.07
CA LEU A 284 -14.78 -22.96 -2.03
C LEU A 284 -15.32 -23.26 -0.62
N PRO A 285 -16.64 -23.23 -0.39
CA PRO A 285 -17.22 -23.41 0.95
C PRO A 285 -16.88 -24.77 1.60
N ARG A 286 -16.65 -25.80 0.79
CA ARG A 286 -16.39 -27.18 1.27
C ARG A 286 -14.97 -27.38 1.81
N LEU A 287 -13.99 -26.55 1.46
CA LEU A 287 -12.62 -26.61 1.97
C LEU A 287 -12.46 -25.85 3.30
N ARG A 288 -13.38 -24.96 3.66
CA ARG A 288 -13.40 -24.25 4.94
C ARG A 288 -13.62 -25.13 6.17
N TRP A 289 -14.18 -26.33 6.00
CA TRP A 289 -14.55 -27.19 7.12
C TRP A 289 -13.33 -27.87 7.80
N ARG A 290 -12.18 -27.96 7.14
CA ARG A 290 -10.97 -28.61 7.69
C ARG A 290 -9.99 -27.68 8.42
N ALA A 291 -10.26 -26.40 8.51
CA ALA A 291 -9.36 -25.40 9.11
C ALA A 291 -9.88 -24.79 10.44
N ARG A 292 -10.83 -25.43 11.11
CA ARG A 292 -11.20 -25.04 12.48
C ARG A 292 -10.28 -25.80 13.43
N PRO A 293 -9.40 -25.13 14.21
CA PRO A 293 -8.76 -25.75 15.36
C PRO A 293 -9.84 -26.07 16.39
N SER A 294 -9.83 -27.31 16.89
CA SER A 294 -10.53 -27.76 18.09
C SER A 294 -10.09 -26.93 19.29
#